data_1f5052f5f36e6120ffeca331c1bb946c
#
_entry.id   1f5052f5f36e6120ffeca331c1bb946c
#
_cell.length_a   1.000
_cell.length_b   1.000
_cell.length_c   1.000
_cell.angle_alpha   90.00
_cell.angle_beta   90.00
_cell.angle_gamma   90.00
#
_symmetry.space_group_name_H-M   'P 1'
#
loop_
_entity.id
_entity.type
_entity.pdbx_description
1 polymer ?
#
loop_
_entity_poly.entity_id
_entity_poly.type
_entity_poly.pdbx_seq_one_letter_code
_entity_poly.pdbx_strand_id
1 'polypeptide(L)'
;MGQITIVGLGPGDFGLITLDTWDKITNTDKLILRTAIHPTVAELDKRNVVYTSCDEFYEQGASFDDVYNSIAQKLIEEAKNGHDVVYAVPGSPLVAERTVVIIRQKAKEADVKLNIMPGMSFMEVLYQRLNIDPIDGLTILDACDLENLPSEMPSALVITQVYNQHVASDTKLTLMENYPEDYPVTFIRNLSLPDEEIREIPLYELDRQPHIDHLTSLYIGKMPKNEQTFDLEPLEDVVKTLRSPGGCPWDIVQTHKSLRRNLIEEVYEVIEAIDLE
;
A
#
# COMPACT_ATOMS: atom_id res chain seq x y z
N MET A 1 6.05 17.70 29.78
CA MET A 1 5.43 16.73 28.88
C MET A 1 6.52 16.39 27.86
N GLY A 2 6.81 15.14 27.64
CA GLY A 2 7.81 14.69 26.67
C GLY A 2 7.26 14.72 25.24
N GLN A 3 8.04 14.23 24.30
CA GLN A 3 7.67 14.15 22.87
C GLN A 3 7.90 12.75 22.35
N ILE A 4 7.20 12.41 21.27
CA ILE A 4 7.42 11.18 20.51
C ILE A 4 8.10 11.54 19.20
N THR A 5 9.22 10.90 18.89
CA THR A 5 9.86 10.98 17.58
C THR A 5 9.78 9.60 16.93
N ILE A 6 9.18 9.50 15.75
CA ILE A 6 9.08 8.26 14.98
C ILE A 6 10.16 8.24 13.90
N VAL A 7 10.88 7.13 13.81
CA VAL A 7 11.99 6.94 12.85
C VAL A 7 11.84 5.61 12.12
N GLY A 8 12.39 5.50 10.92
CA GLY A 8 12.38 4.27 10.13
C GLY A 8 13.70 3.52 10.18
N LEU A 9 13.67 2.22 10.43
CA LEU A 9 14.85 1.34 10.43
C LEU A 9 15.35 0.98 9.02
N GLY A 10 14.69 1.51 7.97
CA GLY A 10 14.97 1.12 6.60
C GLY A 10 14.39 -0.25 6.22
N PRO A 11 14.53 -0.68 4.95
CA PRO A 11 13.89 -1.90 4.44
C PRO A 11 14.60 -3.21 4.80
N GLY A 12 15.71 -3.16 5.51
CA GLY A 12 16.43 -4.36 5.95
C GLY A 12 17.94 -4.20 6.00
N ASP A 13 18.57 -3.77 4.92
CA ASP A 13 20.01 -3.48 4.93
C ASP A 13 20.31 -2.25 5.81
N PHE A 14 21.24 -2.43 6.74
CA PHE A 14 21.69 -1.34 7.63
C PHE A 14 22.24 -0.13 6.86
N GLY A 15 22.84 -0.32 5.68
CA GLY A 15 23.31 0.76 4.82
C GLY A 15 22.20 1.68 4.30
N LEU A 16 20.93 1.29 4.45
CA LEU A 16 19.76 2.05 4.02
C LEU A 16 19.09 2.84 5.15
N ILE A 17 19.65 2.84 6.35
CA ILE A 17 19.20 3.73 7.42
C ILE A 17 19.72 5.15 7.12
N THR A 18 18.90 6.17 7.36
CA THR A 18 19.35 7.56 7.18
C THR A 18 20.30 7.96 8.32
N LEU A 19 21.26 8.85 8.04
CA LEU A 19 22.17 9.35 9.06
C LEU A 19 21.42 10.04 10.21
N ASP A 20 20.41 10.84 9.90
CA ASP A 20 19.60 11.51 10.91
C ASP A 20 18.86 10.52 11.82
N THR A 21 18.33 9.44 11.25
CA THR A 21 17.71 8.33 12.02
C THR A 21 18.75 7.67 12.91
N TRP A 22 19.91 7.35 12.37
CA TRP A 22 20.99 6.74 13.14
C TRP A 22 21.43 7.61 14.31
N ASP A 23 21.67 8.91 14.09
CA ASP A 23 22.02 9.86 15.13
C ASP A 23 20.90 9.96 16.18
N LYS A 24 19.65 9.94 15.77
CA LYS A 24 18.52 10.00 16.70
C LYS A 24 18.41 8.76 17.57
N ILE A 25 18.61 7.56 17.00
CA ILE A 25 18.58 6.28 17.71
C ILE A 25 19.72 6.20 18.74
N THR A 26 20.93 6.61 18.35
CA THR A 26 22.12 6.46 19.20
C THR A 26 22.22 7.52 20.31
N ASN A 27 21.50 8.63 20.18
CA ASN A 27 21.52 9.74 21.13
C ASN A 27 20.20 9.87 21.93
N THR A 28 19.41 8.81 22.05
CA THR A 28 18.20 8.81 22.86
C THR A 28 18.34 7.97 24.09
N ASP A 29 17.74 8.42 25.20
CA ASP A 29 17.68 7.64 26.46
C ASP A 29 16.56 6.59 26.43
N LYS A 30 15.58 6.73 25.51
CA LYS A 30 14.42 5.85 25.43
C LYS A 30 14.08 5.49 24.00
N LEU A 31 14.66 4.38 23.53
CA LEU A 31 14.39 3.77 22.25
C LEU A 31 13.40 2.62 22.41
N ILE A 32 12.30 2.68 21.66
CA ILE A 32 11.28 1.63 21.60
C ILE A 32 11.17 1.16 20.15
N LEU A 33 11.44 -0.12 19.90
CA LEU A 33 11.27 -0.73 18.58
C LEU A 33 9.84 -1.26 18.47
N ARG A 34 9.22 -1.10 17.29
CA ARG A 34 7.97 -1.78 16.96
C ARG A 34 8.12 -3.30 17.11
N THR A 35 9.23 -3.82 16.59
CA THR A 35 9.63 -5.22 16.72
C THR A 35 11.15 -5.32 16.74
N ALA A 36 11.68 -6.30 17.47
CA ALA A 36 13.08 -6.67 17.41
C ALA A 36 13.38 -7.64 16.26
N ILE A 37 12.34 -8.16 15.59
CA ILE A 37 12.47 -9.06 14.44
C ILE A 37 12.67 -8.20 13.18
N HIS A 38 13.86 -7.60 13.06
CA HIS A 38 14.24 -6.79 11.91
C HIS A 38 15.75 -6.89 11.68
N PRO A 39 16.24 -7.03 10.43
CA PRO A 39 17.68 -7.24 10.15
C PRO A 39 18.58 -6.15 10.72
N THR A 40 18.14 -4.89 10.68
CA THR A 40 18.89 -3.75 11.24
C THR A 40 19.12 -3.87 12.74
N VAL A 41 18.29 -4.61 13.49
CA VAL A 41 18.40 -4.75 14.94
C VAL A 41 19.71 -5.47 15.33
N ALA A 42 20.16 -6.42 14.53
CA ALA A 42 21.46 -7.06 14.74
C ALA A 42 22.65 -6.07 14.76
N GLU A 43 22.52 -4.96 14.05
CA GLU A 43 23.52 -3.89 14.05
C GLU A 43 23.38 -2.96 15.26
N LEU A 44 22.17 -2.79 15.81
CA LEU A 44 21.96 -2.12 17.09
C LEU A 44 22.64 -2.89 18.22
N ASP A 45 22.44 -4.22 18.27
CA ASP A 45 23.02 -5.11 19.25
C ASP A 45 24.55 -5.10 19.21
N LYS A 46 25.15 -5.21 18.02
CA LYS A 46 26.62 -5.12 17.83
C LYS A 46 27.21 -3.81 18.34
N ARG A 47 26.44 -2.74 18.34
CA ARG A 47 26.87 -1.41 18.78
C ARG A 47 26.42 -1.06 20.19
N ASN A 48 25.86 -2.05 20.92
CA ASN A 48 25.35 -1.91 22.28
C ASN A 48 24.32 -0.77 22.43
N VAL A 49 23.47 -0.55 21.43
CA VAL A 49 22.36 0.38 21.53
C VAL A 49 21.29 -0.24 22.43
N VAL A 50 20.89 0.45 23.48
CA VAL A 50 19.86 -0.03 24.41
C VAL A 50 18.48 0.31 23.89
N TYR A 51 17.60 -0.68 23.82
CA TYR A 51 16.22 -0.50 23.38
C TYR A 51 15.26 -1.42 24.16
N THR A 52 13.98 -1.16 24.04
CA THR A 52 12.90 -2.11 24.35
C THR A 52 12.11 -2.37 23.08
N SER A 53 11.39 -3.50 22.98
CA SER A 53 10.53 -3.79 21.84
C SER A 53 9.06 -3.87 22.25
N CYS A 54 8.19 -3.85 21.25
CA CYS A 54 6.75 -4.03 21.40
C CYS A 54 6.29 -5.46 21.03
N ASP A 55 7.21 -6.40 20.89
CA ASP A 55 6.88 -7.78 20.49
C ASP A 55 5.90 -8.46 21.45
N GLU A 56 5.94 -8.14 22.73
CA GLU A 56 5.00 -8.63 23.75
C GLU A 56 3.52 -8.37 23.42
N PHE A 57 3.23 -7.25 22.73
CA PHE A 57 1.85 -6.93 22.34
C PHE A 57 1.35 -7.82 21.21
N TYR A 58 2.24 -8.31 20.35
CA TYR A 58 1.89 -9.27 19.29
C TYR A 58 1.59 -10.66 19.84
N GLU A 59 2.19 -11.03 20.99
CA GLU A 59 1.93 -12.31 21.65
C GLU A 59 0.60 -12.29 22.42
N GLN A 60 0.17 -11.13 22.92
CA GLN A 60 -0.98 -10.97 23.81
C GLN A 60 -2.23 -10.42 23.12
N GLY A 61 -2.09 -9.79 21.95
CA GLY A 61 -3.18 -9.14 21.24
C GLY A 61 -4.16 -10.13 20.60
N ALA A 62 -5.45 -9.85 20.70
CA ALA A 62 -6.49 -10.65 20.04
C ALA A 62 -6.63 -10.33 18.54
N SER A 63 -6.21 -9.13 18.14
CA SER A 63 -6.21 -8.65 16.75
C SER A 63 -5.04 -7.69 16.51
N PHE A 64 -4.69 -7.46 15.26
CA PHE A 64 -3.68 -6.46 14.91
C PHE A 64 -4.08 -5.04 15.35
N ASP A 65 -5.35 -4.69 15.27
CA ASP A 65 -5.84 -3.39 15.71
C ASP A 65 -5.66 -3.19 17.22
N ASP A 66 -5.89 -4.23 18.03
CA ASP A 66 -5.64 -4.21 19.49
C ASP A 66 -4.16 -3.98 19.78
N VAL A 67 -3.28 -4.69 19.06
CA VAL A 67 -1.83 -4.54 19.18
C VAL A 67 -1.41 -3.10 18.87
N TYR A 68 -1.82 -2.56 17.74
CA TYR A 68 -1.45 -1.22 17.31
C TYR A 68 -1.97 -0.13 18.25
N ASN A 69 -3.19 -0.31 18.77
CA ASN A 69 -3.76 0.58 19.77
C ASN A 69 -3.00 0.52 21.11
N SER A 70 -2.57 -0.66 21.54
CA SER A 70 -1.79 -0.86 22.78
C SER A 70 -0.41 -0.22 22.67
N ILE A 71 0.27 -0.39 21.54
CA ILE A 71 1.55 0.26 21.27
C ILE A 71 1.40 1.79 21.30
N ALA A 72 0.40 2.32 20.59
CA ALA A 72 0.16 3.76 20.58
C ALA A 72 -0.14 4.31 21.99
N GLN A 73 -0.94 3.59 22.78
CA GLN A 73 -1.24 3.97 24.16
C GLN A 73 0.01 4.01 25.03
N LYS A 74 0.86 2.98 24.96
CA LYS A 74 2.15 2.93 25.68
C LYS A 74 3.02 4.15 25.38
N LEU A 75 3.16 4.50 24.08
CA LEU A 75 3.98 5.65 23.67
C LEU A 75 3.42 6.99 24.17
N ILE A 76 2.10 7.17 24.13
CA ILE A 76 1.43 8.37 24.64
C ILE A 76 1.63 8.49 26.16
N GLU A 77 1.51 7.39 26.90
CA GLU A 77 1.71 7.38 28.37
C GLU A 77 3.15 7.75 28.74
N GLU A 78 4.13 7.20 28.02
CA GLU A 78 5.52 7.54 28.22
C GLU A 78 5.79 9.04 28.01
N ALA A 79 5.24 9.62 26.95
CA ALA A 79 5.38 11.04 26.67
C ALA A 79 4.64 11.90 27.72
N LYS A 80 3.47 11.50 28.21
CA LYS A 80 2.75 12.17 29.31
C LYS A 80 3.54 12.14 30.62
N ASN A 81 4.28 11.05 30.87
CA ASN A 81 5.16 10.91 32.02
C ASN A 81 6.45 11.77 31.91
N GLY A 82 6.62 12.53 30.82
CA GLY A 82 7.72 13.47 30.63
C GLY A 82 8.91 12.89 29.88
N HIS A 83 8.82 11.67 29.33
CA HIS A 83 9.92 11.06 28.58
C HIS A 83 9.90 11.48 27.11
N ASP A 84 11.08 11.83 26.59
CA ASP A 84 11.29 11.90 25.14
C ASP A 84 11.53 10.51 24.60
N VAL A 85 10.59 10.03 23.77
CA VAL A 85 10.59 8.66 23.23
C VAL A 85 10.95 8.68 21.76
N VAL A 86 11.89 7.81 21.37
CA VAL A 86 12.13 7.47 19.96
C VAL A 86 11.47 6.12 19.67
N TYR A 87 10.51 6.13 18.77
CA TYR A 87 9.84 4.92 18.32
C TYR A 87 10.32 4.56 16.92
N ALA A 88 10.96 3.39 16.79
CA ALA A 88 11.54 2.93 15.54
C ALA A 88 10.69 1.82 14.92
N VAL A 89 10.35 1.99 13.65
CA VAL A 89 9.52 1.06 12.87
C VAL A 89 10.31 0.47 11.70
N PRO A 90 10.01 -0.76 11.23
CA PRO A 90 10.52 -1.30 9.99
C PRO A 90 10.23 -0.37 8.80
N GLY A 91 11.13 -0.29 7.84
CA GLY A 91 10.97 0.53 6.65
C GLY A 91 10.89 2.02 6.93
N SER A 92 9.95 2.69 6.27
CA SER A 92 9.62 4.12 6.45
C SER A 92 8.38 4.28 7.33
N PRO A 93 8.36 5.26 8.24
CA PRO A 93 7.18 5.53 9.09
C PRO A 93 5.89 5.87 8.34
N LEU A 94 6.00 6.21 7.04
CA LEU A 94 4.88 6.69 6.23
C LEU A 94 4.44 5.71 5.13
N VAL A 95 5.06 4.52 5.09
CA VAL A 95 4.73 3.51 4.08
C VAL A 95 4.26 2.23 4.77
N ALA A 96 2.99 1.89 4.57
CA ALA A 96 2.33 0.69 5.12
C ALA A 96 2.49 0.51 6.65
N GLU A 97 2.49 1.63 7.42
CA GLU A 97 2.73 1.62 8.87
C GLU A 97 1.48 2.07 9.65
N ARG A 98 0.61 1.13 9.94
CA ARG A 98 -0.68 1.37 10.60
C ARG A 98 -0.55 1.97 12.00
N THR A 99 0.46 1.55 12.80
CA THR A 99 0.71 2.10 14.14
C THR A 99 0.95 3.60 14.09
N VAL A 100 1.68 4.09 13.08
CA VAL A 100 1.96 5.53 12.95
C VAL A 100 0.69 6.35 12.71
N VAL A 101 -0.25 5.81 11.94
CA VAL A 101 -1.56 6.47 11.71
C VAL A 101 -2.31 6.63 13.05
N ILE A 102 -2.36 5.57 13.87
CA ILE A 102 -3.03 5.58 15.18
C ILE A 102 -2.30 6.52 16.15
N ILE A 103 -0.96 6.49 16.18
CA ILE A 103 -0.17 7.37 17.05
C ILE A 103 -0.43 8.84 16.71
N ARG A 104 -0.49 9.20 15.42
CA ARG A 104 -0.79 10.58 14.97
C ARG A 104 -2.12 11.08 15.51
N GLN A 105 -3.16 10.24 15.44
CA GLN A 105 -4.48 10.58 15.97
C GLN A 105 -4.43 10.75 17.50
N LYS A 106 -3.95 9.74 18.22
CA LYS A 106 -3.89 9.75 19.70
C LYS A 106 -2.99 10.86 20.26
N ALA A 107 -1.87 11.16 19.60
CA ALA A 107 -0.98 12.24 20.02
C ALA A 107 -1.67 13.61 19.91
N LYS A 108 -2.45 13.83 18.85
CA LYS A 108 -3.26 15.04 18.67
C LYS A 108 -4.33 15.16 19.75
N GLU A 109 -5.05 14.08 20.06
CA GLU A 109 -6.09 14.05 21.12
C GLU A 109 -5.50 14.28 22.52
N ALA A 110 -4.29 13.82 22.76
CA ALA A 110 -3.60 13.88 24.03
C ALA A 110 -2.71 15.14 24.21
N ASP A 111 -2.64 16.01 23.21
CA ASP A 111 -1.75 17.18 23.14
C ASP A 111 -0.26 16.82 23.34
N VAL A 112 0.15 15.65 22.81
CA VAL A 112 1.54 15.18 22.83
C VAL A 112 2.25 15.62 21.57
N LYS A 113 3.43 16.23 21.71
CA LYS A 113 4.24 16.62 20.56
C LYS A 113 4.75 15.38 19.82
N LEU A 114 4.45 15.32 18.52
CA LEU A 114 4.86 14.26 17.63
C LEU A 114 5.76 14.80 16.52
N ASN A 115 6.88 14.14 16.29
CA ASN A 115 7.77 14.36 15.16
C ASN A 115 7.91 13.03 14.37
N ILE A 116 7.77 13.08 13.05
CA ILE A 116 7.97 11.91 12.18
C ILE A 116 9.13 12.25 11.25
N MET A 117 10.21 11.49 11.35
CA MET A 117 11.39 11.68 10.51
C MET A 117 11.24 10.90 9.19
N PRO A 118 11.77 11.44 8.07
CA PRO A 118 11.79 10.69 6.83
C PRO A 118 12.66 9.44 6.96
N GLY A 119 12.22 8.34 6.33
CA GLY A 119 12.94 7.07 6.33
C GLY A 119 12.92 6.42 4.95
N MET A 120 13.92 5.60 4.67
CA MET A 120 13.98 4.79 3.47
C MET A 120 12.93 3.67 3.57
N SER A 121 12.11 3.49 2.54
CA SER A 121 11.18 2.38 2.45
C SER A 121 11.70 1.28 1.51
N PHE A 122 11.01 0.16 1.45
CA PHE A 122 11.30 -0.88 0.45
C PHE A 122 10.99 -0.40 -0.99
N MET A 123 10.19 0.65 -1.14
CA MET A 123 9.81 1.19 -2.44
C MET A 123 11.02 1.74 -3.22
N GLU A 124 11.92 2.46 -2.56
CA GLU A 124 13.12 2.99 -3.21
C GLU A 124 14.06 1.86 -3.68
N VAL A 125 14.10 0.76 -2.92
CA VAL A 125 14.84 -0.44 -3.34
C VAL A 125 14.15 -1.11 -4.51
N LEU A 126 12.82 -1.21 -4.48
CA LEU A 126 12.01 -1.77 -5.56
C LEU A 126 12.23 -0.99 -6.87
N TYR A 127 12.17 0.35 -6.84
CA TYR A 127 12.41 1.17 -8.02
C TYR A 127 13.78 0.90 -8.63
N GLN A 128 14.79 0.80 -7.80
CA GLN A 128 16.16 0.53 -8.26
C GLN A 128 16.29 -0.90 -8.81
N ARG A 129 15.69 -1.90 -8.18
CA ARG A 129 15.77 -3.31 -8.62
C ARG A 129 15.05 -3.54 -9.95
N LEU A 130 13.88 -2.92 -10.13
CA LEU A 130 13.06 -3.05 -11.33
C LEU A 130 13.41 -2.01 -12.40
N ASN A 131 14.32 -1.06 -12.09
CA ASN A 131 14.69 0.05 -12.98
C ASN A 131 13.45 0.83 -13.46
N ILE A 132 12.56 1.17 -12.54
CA ILE A 132 11.34 1.93 -12.82
C ILE A 132 11.43 3.33 -12.21
N ASP A 133 10.83 4.32 -12.89
CA ASP A 133 10.61 5.65 -12.35
C ASP A 133 9.12 5.81 -12.00
N PRO A 134 8.74 6.02 -10.73
CA PRO A 134 7.34 6.16 -10.35
C PRO A 134 6.63 7.34 -11.01
N ILE A 135 7.36 8.31 -11.62
CA ILE A 135 6.75 9.42 -12.34
C ILE A 135 6.04 8.97 -13.62
N ASP A 136 6.39 7.81 -14.16
CA ASP A 136 5.73 7.22 -15.34
C ASP A 136 4.34 6.66 -15.01
N GLY A 137 3.95 6.74 -13.75
CA GLY A 137 2.67 6.29 -13.21
C GLY A 137 2.83 4.96 -12.47
N LEU A 138 2.64 5.02 -11.16
CA LEU A 138 2.67 3.87 -10.27
C LEU A 138 1.54 3.99 -9.24
N THR A 139 0.73 2.95 -9.13
CA THR A 139 -0.28 2.82 -8.09
C THR A 139 0.19 1.78 -7.06
N ILE A 140 0.14 2.15 -5.78
CA ILE A 140 0.53 1.27 -4.67
C ILE A 140 -0.73 0.89 -3.92
N LEU A 141 -0.97 -0.42 -3.79
CA LEU A 141 -2.16 -0.97 -3.14
C LEU A 141 -1.75 -1.97 -2.04
N ASP A 142 -2.64 -2.14 -1.08
CA ASP A 142 -2.55 -3.18 -0.06
C ASP A 142 -3.33 -4.41 -0.55
N ALA A 143 -2.74 -5.60 -0.48
CA ALA A 143 -3.39 -6.84 -0.88
C ALA A 143 -4.67 -7.14 -0.09
N CYS A 144 -4.80 -6.58 1.11
CA CYS A 144 -5.99 -6.73 1.95
C CYS A 144 -7.09 -5.70 1.66
N ASP A 145 -6.85 -4.74 0.76
CA ASP A 145 -7.79 -3.65 0.40
C ASP A 145 -7.81 -3.44 -1.12
N LEU A 146 -7.98 -4.52 -1.88
CA LEU A 146 -8.07 -4.49 -3.34
C LEU A 146 -9.47 -4.14 -3.87
N GLU A 147 -10.47 -3.93 -3.00
CA GLU A 147 -11.79 -3.46 -3.39
C GLU A 147 -11.74 -2.08 -4.09
N ASN A 148 -10.65 -1.35 -3.88
CA ASN A 148 -10.37 -0.06 -4.52
C ASN A 148 -9.51 -0.19 -5.79
N LEU A 149 -9.39 -1.40 -6.35
CA LEU A 149 -8.67 -1.58 -7.62
C LEU A 149 -9.37 -0.76 -8.71
N PRO A 150 -8.65 0.13 -9.43
CA PRO A 150 -9.27 0.89 -10.51
C PRO A 150 -9.78 -0.05 -11.61
N SER A 151 -10.97 0.21 -12.14
CA SER A 151 -11.51 -0.54 -13.30
C SER A 151 -10.66 -0.36 -14.57
N GLU A 152 -10.01 0.79 -14.70
CA GLU A 152 -8.98 1.03 -15.71
C GLU A 152 -7.59 0.94 -15.08
N MET A 153 -6.64 0.28 -15.74
CA MET A 153 -5.25 0.12 -15.30
C MET A 153 -4.30 1.08 -16.03
N PRO A 154 -4.40 2.41 -15.77
CA PRO A 154 -3.62 3.41 -16.51
C PRO A 154 -2.14 3.42 -16.10
N SER A 155 -1.80 2.82 -14.96
CA SER A 155 -0.47 2.84 -14.38
C SER A 155 0.02 1.42 -14.08
N ALA A 156 1.32 1.26 -13.84
CA ALA A 156 1.85 0.06 -13.22
C ALA A 156 1.35 -0.06 -11.77
N LEU A 157 1.30 -1.28 -11.23
CA LEU A 157 0.86 -1.55 -9.86
C LEU A 157 1.99 -2.12 -9.02
N VAL A 158 2.03 -1.72 -7.76
CA VAL A 158 2.74 -2.44 -6.69
C VAL A 158 1.70 -2.87 -5.66
N ILE A 159 1.58 -4.16 -5.44
CA ILE A 159 0.71 -4.72 -4.40
C ILE A 159 1.57 -5.19 -3.25
N THR A 160 1.37 -4.59 -2.11
CA THR A 160 2.09 -4.86 -0.87
C THR A 160 1.29 -5.79 0.04
N GLN A 161 1.90 -6.31 1.11
CA GLN A 161 1.22 -7.13 2.13
C GLN A 161 0.65 -8.47 1.61
N VAL A 162 1.26 -9.06 0.60
CA VAL A 162 0.91 -10.42 0.14
C VAL A 162 1.52 -11.45 1.11
N TYR A 163 1.07 -11.45 2.38
CA TYR A 163 1.79 -12.06 3.50
C TYR A 163 1.55 -13.55 3.70
N ASN A 164 0.66 -14.17 2.96
CA ASN A 164 0.43 -15.62 3.00
C ASN A 164 -0.26 -16.10 1.71
N GLN A 165 -0.36 -17.42 1.57
CA GLN A 165 -0.91 -18.07 0.39
C GLN A 165 -2.40 -17.75 0.15
N HIS A 166 -3.19 -17.53 1.21
CA HIS A 166 -4.61 -17.18 1.09
C HIS A 166 -4.77 -15.77 0.50
N VAL A 167 -4.06 -14.79 1.04
CA VAL A 167 -4.04 -13.43 0.50
C VAL A 167 -3.51 -13.40 -0.93
N ALA A 168 -2.49 -14.21 -1.25
CA ALA A 168 -2.00 -14.34 -2.62
C ALA A 168 -3.07 -14.90 -3.58
N SER A 169 -3.88 -15.86 -3.12
CA SER A 169 -4.99 -16.41 -3.89
C SER A 169 -6.08 -15.38 -4.14
N ASP A 170 -6.47 -14.63 -3.11
CA ASP A 170 -7.47 -13.56 -3.23
C ASP A 170 -6.99 -12.44 -4.16
N THR A 171 -5.73 -12.00 -3.97
CA THR A 171 -5.06 -11.03 -4.84
C THR A 171 -5.07 -11.48 -6.30
N LYS A 172 -4.69 -12.74 -6.57
CA LYS A 172 -4.71 -13.33 -7.91
C LYS A 172 -6.10 -13.29 -8.53
N LEU A 173 -7.13 -13.73 -7.81
CA LEU A 173 -8.50 -13.77 -8.31
C LEU A 173 -9.03 -12.37 -8.64
N THR A 174 -8.80 -11.40 -7.77
CA THR A 174 -9.18 -10.01 -8.00
C THR A 174 -8.46 -9.40 -9.22
N LEU A 175 -7.15 -9.66 -9.36
CA LEU A 175 -6.40 -9.19 -10.52
C LEU A 175 -6.85 -9.83 -11.83
N MET A 176 -7.26 -11.11 -11.82
CA MET A 176 -7.75 -11.82 -13.00
C MET A 176 -9.09 -11.30 -13.53
N GLU A 177 -9.78 -10.43 -12.80
CA GLU A 177 -10.94 -9.70 -13.30
C GLU A 177 -10.55 -8.67 -14.39
N ASN A 178 -9.30 -8.15 -14.33
CA ASN A 178 -8.80 -7.10 -15.21
C ASN A 178 -7.58 -7.51 -16.06
N TYR A 179 -6.88 -8.58 -15.68
CA TYR A 179 -5.67 -9.07 -16.36
C TYR A 179 -5.89 -10.50 -16.86
N PRO A 180 -5.34 -10.87 -18.03
CA PRO A 180 -5.27 -12.26 -18.46
C PRO A 180 -4.61 -13.16 -17.41
N GLU A 181 -5.03 -14.42 -17.31
CA GLU A 181 -4.49 -15.37 -16.34
C GLU A 181 -2.98 -15.60 -16.48
N ASP A 182 -2.46 -15.50 -17.70
CA ASP A 182 -1.05 -15.67 -18.05
C ASP A 182 -0.27 -14.35 -18.05
N TYR A 183 -0.90 -13.22 -17.64
CA TYR A 183 -0.24 -11.92 -17.61
C TYR A 183 1.02 -11.97 -16.74
N PRO A 184 2.18 -11.45 -17.24
CA PRO A 184 3.42 -11.50 -16.48
C PRO A 184 3.37 -10.54 -15.29
N VAL A 185 3.61 -11.08 -14.10
CA VAL A 185 3.73 -10.32 -12.87
C VAL A 185 5.09 -10.59 -12.23
N THR A 186 5.69 -9.59 -11.62
CA THR A 186 6.95 -9.77 -10.90
C THR A 186 6.65 -10.10 -9.44
N PHE A 187 6.99 -11.31 -9.04
CA PHE A 187 6.99 -11.76 -7.66
C PHE A 187 8.26 -11.25 -6.97
N ILE A 188 8.09 -10.60 -5.83
CA ILE A 188 9.14 -9.92 -5.08
C ILE A 188 9.07 -10.34 -3.64
N ARG A 189 10.19 -10.79 -3.09
CA ARG A 189 10.31 -11.18 -1.69
C ARG A 189 11.66 -10.78 -1.12
N ASN A 190 11.71 -10.43 0.16
CA ASN A 190 12.92 -10.14 0.91
C ASN A 190 13.83 -9.08 0.27
N LEU A 191 13.25 -8.02 -0.30
CA LEU A 191 14.03 -6.93 -0.90
C LEU A 191 15.10 -6.40 0.05
N SER A 192 16.32 -6.23 -0.45
CA SER A 192 17.52 -5.80 0.26
C SER A 192 18.07 -6.79 1.30
N LEU A 193 17.55 -8.00 1.38
CA LEU A 193 18.05 -9.06 2.26
C LEU A 193 18.90 -10.07 1.47
N PRO A 194 19.73 -10.89 2.16
CA PRO A 194 20.60 -11.85 1.48
C PRO A 194 19.89 -12.92 0.65
N ASP A 195 18.61 -13.19 0.97
CA ASP A 195 17.72 -14.13 0.27
C ASP A 195 16.65 -13.41 -0.57
N GLU A 196 17.02 -12.25 -1.15
CA GLU A 196 16.18 -11.50 -2.07
C GLU A 196 15.75 -12.37 -3.25
N GLU A 197 14.45 -12.38 -3.53
CA GLU A 197 13.85 -13.02 -4.70
C GLU A 197 13.12 -11.99 -5.55
N ILE A 198 13.47 -11.93 -6.84
CA ILE A 198 12.76 -11.14 -7.85
C ILE A 198 12.64 -12.01 -9.08
N ARG A 199 11.43 -12.37 -9.50
CA ARG A 199 11.20 -13.20 -10.69
C ARG A 199 9.86 -12.91 -11.32
N GLU A 200 9.84 -12.98 -12.64
CA GLU A 200 8.62 -12.92 -13.41
C GLU A 200 7.91 -14.27 -13.39
N ILE A 201 6.62 -14.25 -13.15
CA ILE A 201 5.75 -15.41 -13.14
C ILE A 201 4.43 -15.05 -13.84
N PRO A 202 3.72 -16.00 -14.44
CA PRO A 202 2.35 -15.76 -14.87
C PRO A 202 1.43 -15.58 -13.66
N LEU A 203 0.42 -14.71 -13.78
CA LEU A 203 -0.48 -14.34 -12.68
C LEU A 203 -1.14 -15.56 -12.02
N TYR A 204 -1.54 -16.56 -12.81
CA TYR A 204 -2.20 -17.78 -12.29
C TYR A 204 -1.30 -18.60 -11.34
N GLU A 205 0.02 -18.38 -11.33
CA GLU A 205 0.95 -19.08 -10.44
C GLU A 205 1.23 -18.36 -9.12
N LEU A 206 0.64 -17.20 -8.90
CA LEU A 206 0.95 -16.37 -7.73
C LEU A 206 0.79 -17.13 -6.40
N ASP A 207 -0.33 -17.77 -6.18
CA ASP A 207 -0.63 -18.50 -4.94
C ASP A 207 0.06 -19.88 -4.85
N ARG A 208 0.79 -20.30 -5.90
CA ARG A 208 1.56 -21.55 -5.95
C ARG A 208 3.03 -21.36 -5.60
N GLN A 209 3.44 -20.12 -5.30
CA GLN A 209 4.83 -19.85 -4.96
C GLN A 209 5.19 -20.50 -3.62
N PRO A 210 6.40 -21.10 -3.50
CA PRO A 210 6.77 -21.91 -2.33
C PRO A 210 6.96 -21.08 -1.05
N HIS A 211 7.30 -19.81 -1.20
CA HIS A 211 7.62 -18.92 -0.09
C HIS A 211 6.85 -17.62 -0.24
N ILE A 212 5.72 -17.52 0.46
CA ILE A 212 4.92 -16.30 0.56
C ILE A 212 4.86 -15.93 2.03
N ASP A 213 5.35 -14.75 2.38
CA ASP A 213 5.39 -14.24 3.75
C ASP A 213 5.19 -12.71 3.80
N HIS A 214 5.30 -12.14 4.98
CA HIS A 214 5.08 -10.71 5.24
C HIS A 214 6.04 -9.76 4.51
N LEU A 215 7.08 -10.27 3.84
CA LEU A 215 8.00 -9.50 3.00
C LEU A 215 7.75 -9.72 1.50
N THR A 216 6.59 -10.28 1.16
CA THR A 216 6.18 -10.53 -0.24
C THR A 216 5.37 -9.36 -0.78
N SER A 217 5.70 -8.96 -1.99
CA SER A 217 4.99 -7.94 -2.78
C SER A 217 4.95 -8.37 -4.25
N LEU A 218 4.08 -7.73 -5.01
CA LEU A 218 4.00 -7.90 -6.47
C LEU A 218 4.25 -6.58 -7.17
N TYR A 219 4.83 -6.66 -8.35
CA TYR A 219 4.81 -5.58 -9.32
C TYR A 219 4.16 -6.07 -10.60
N ILE A 220 3.30 -5.24 -11.16
CA ILE A 220 2.60 -5.50 -12.42
C ILE A 220 2.87 -4.32 -13.34
N GLY A 221 3.52 -4.60 -14.47
CA GLY A 221 3.79 -3.60 -15.48
C GLY A 221 2.51 -2.98 -16.04
N LYS A 222 2.62 -1.77 -16.57
CA LYS A 222 1.50 -1.09 -17.21
C LYS A 222 1.00 -1.92 -18.40
N MET A 223 -0.28 -2.24 -18.41
CA MET A 223 -0.91 -2.93 -19.52
C MET A 223 -0.98 -2.02 -20.76
N PRO A 224 -0.54 -2.49 -21.95
CA PRO A 224 -0.72 -1.76 -23.18
C PRO A 224 -2.19 -1.42 -23.44
N LYS A 225 -2.47 -0.24 -23.95
CA LYS A 225 -3.87 0.23 -24.17
C LYS A 225 -4.70 -0.70 -25.04
N ASN A 226 -4.08 -1.36 -26.01
CA ASN A 226 -4.73 -2.32 -26.91
C ASN A 226 -5.03 -3.68 -26.28
N GLU A 227 -4.54 -3.94 -25.07
CA GLU A 227 -4.75 -5.18 -24.31
C GLU A 227 -5.70 -4.96 -23.13
N GLN A 228 -6.01 -3.68 -22.81
CA GLN A 228 -6.96 -3.36 -21.75
C GLN A 228 -8.36 -3.77 -22.18
N THR A 229 -9.06 -4.48 -21.31
CA THR A 229 -10.47 -4.78 -21.49
C THR A 229 -11.26 -3.49 -21.37
N PHE A 230 -12.14 -3.24 -22.34
CA PHE A 230 -13.04 -2.09 -22.26
C PHE A 230 -14.17 -2.43 -21.28
N ASP A 231 -14.17 -1.73 -20.15
CA ASP A 231 -15.22 -1.87 -19.15
C ASP A 231 -16.33 -0.84 -19.41
N LEU A 232 -17.57 -1.32 -19.52
CA LEU A 232 -18.76 -0.49 -19.68
C LEU A 232 -19.37 -0.08 -18.33
N GLU A 233 -18.92 -0.63 -17.22
CA GLU A 233 -19.48 -0.36 -15.89
C GLU A 233 -19.46 1.13 -15.51
N PRO A 234 -18.37 1.89 -15.76
CA PRO A 234 -18.36 3.34 -15.50
C PRO A 234 -19.43 4.10 -16.29
N LEU A 235 -19.70 3.70 -17.54
CA LEU A 235 -20.75 4.28 -18.35
C LEU A 235 -22.14 3.90 -17.82
N GLU A 236 -22.31 2.64 -17.44
CA GLU A 236 -23.55 2.16 -16.83
C GLU A 236 -23.87 2.91 -15.54
N ASP A 237 -22.86 3.13 -14.68
CA ASP A 237 -23.01 3.87 -13.42
C ASP A 237 -23.36 5.34 -13.62
N VAL A 238 -22.79 5.99 -14.62
CA VAL A 238 -23.23 7.34 -15.02
C VAL A 238 -24.70 7.34 -15.42
N VAL A 239 -25.12 6.40 -16.25
CA VAL A 239 -26.52 6.28 -16.70
C VAL A 239 -27.45 5.97 -15.51
N LYS A 240 -27.07 5.05 -14.61
CA LYS A 240 -27.81 4.75 -13.38
C LYS A 240 -27.95 6.00 -12.51
N THR A 241 -26.88 6.77 -12.32
CA THR A 241 -26.88 8.01 -11.54
C THR A 241 -27.83 9.05 -12.15
N LEU A 242 -27.75 9.27 -13.45
CA LEU A 242 -28.62 10.19 -14.17
C LEU A 242 -30.10 9.80 -14.06
N ARG A 243 -30.43 8.51 -14.04
CA ARG A 243 -31.78 7.97 -13.95
C ARG A 243 -32.29 7.73 -12.52
N SER A 244 -31.48 7.95 -11.50
CA SER A 244 -31.86 7.78 -10.08
C SER A 244 -32.71 8.96 -9.58
N PRO A 245 -33.45 8.79 -8.45
CA PRO A 245 -34.13 9.91 -7.79
C PRO A 245 -33.17 11.04 -7.44
N GLY A 246 -33.42 12.23 -7.98
CA GLY A 246 -32.52 13.39 -7.83
C GLY A 246 -31.47 13.54 -8.94
N GLY A 247 -31.42 12.63 -9.90
CA GLY A 247 -30.58 12.71 -11.09
C GLY A 247 -31.14 13.70 -12.14
N CYS A 248 -30.81 13.47 -13.40
CA CYS A 248 -31.22 14.34 -14.48
C CYS A 248 -32.73 14.24 -14.77
N PRO A 249 -33.53 15.33 -14.67
CA PRO A 249 -34.97 15.29 -14.93
C PRO A 249 -35.33 14.80 -16.33
N TRP A 250 -34.46 15.04 -17.31
CA TRP A 250 -34.66 14.60 -18.69
C TRP A 250 -34.43 13.08 -18.83
N ASP A 251 -33.37 12.55 -18.25
CA ASP A 251 -33.03 11.13 -18.33
C ASP A 251 -33.99 10.22 -17.54
N ILE A 252 -34.52 10.71 -16.43
CA ILE A 252 -35.44 9.96 -15.57
C ILE A 252 -36.72 9.56 -16.33
N VAL A 253 -37.23 10.43 -17.19
CA VAL A 253 -38.49 10.22 -17.90
C VAL A 253 -38.33 9.44 -19.21
N GLN A 254 -37.07 9.20 -19.65
CA GLN A 254 -36.85 8.51 -20.92
C GLN A 254 -37.24 7.02 -20.86
N THR A 255 -37.78 6.57 -21.96
CA THR A 255 -38.11 5.15 -22.24
C THR A 255 -37.46 4.73 -23.55
N HIS A 256 -37.36 3.44 -23.81
CA HIS A 256 -36.91 2.95 -25.13
C HIS A 256 -37.72 3.53 -26.30
N LYS A 257 -39.01 3.84 -26.07
CA LYS A 257 -39.88 4.43 -27.11
C LYS A 257 -39.57 5.92 -27.31
N SER A 258 -39.34 6.69 -26.25
CA SER A 258 -39.02 8.11 -26.37
C SER A 258 -37.67 8.36 -27.02
N LEU A 259 -36.67 7.49 -26.74
CA LEU A 259 -35.32 7.57 -27.30
C LEU A 259 -35.21 7.10 -28.77
N ARG A 260 -36.27 6.49 -29.33
CA ARG A 260 -36.21 5.92 -30.68
C ARG A 260 -35.82 6.94 -31.76
N ARG A 261 -36.32 8.15 -31.64
CA ARG A 261 -36.04 9.23 -32.62
C ARG A 261 -34.57 9.65 -32.52
N ASN A 262 -34.12 9.91 -31.31
CA ASN A 262 -32.73 10.33 -31.04
C ASN A 262 -31.74 9.25 -31.54
N LEU A 263 -32.02 7.95 -31.27
CA LEU A 263 -31.18 6.89 -31.79
C LEU A 263 -31.04 6.88 -33.33
N ILE A 264 -32.12 7.20 -34.06
CA ILE A 264 -32.08 7.28 -35.53
C ILE A 264 -31.22 8.50 -35.97
N GLU A 265 -31.37 9.63 -35.31
CA GLU A 265 -30.57 10.81 -35.56
C GLU A 265 -29.07 10.54 -35.35
N GLU A 266 -28.67 9.95 -34.21
CA GLU A 266 -27.30 9.61 -33.92
C GLU A 266 -26.69 8.59 -34.91
N VAL A 267 -27.49 7.61 -35.35
CA VAL A 267 -27.02 6.65 -36.38
C VAL A 267 -26.71 7.34 -37.70
N TYR A 268 -27.51 8.32 -38.10
CA TYR A 268 -27.20 9.09 -39.30
C TYR A 268 -25.96 9.95 -39.16
N GLU A 269 -25.73 10.56 -38.02
CA GLU A 269 -24.48 11.31 -37.74
C GLU A 269 -23.24 10.41 -37.81
N VAL A 270 -23.33 9.20 -37.30
CA VAL A 270 -22.24 8.21 -37.42
C VAL A 270 -21.97 7.81 -38.86
N ILE A 271 -23.06 7.60 -39.66
CA ILE A 271 -22.92 7.28 -41.09
C ILE A 271 -22.29 8.45 -41.85
N GLU A 272 -22.72 9.69 -41.57
CA GLU A 272 -22.15 10.88 -42.20
C GLU A 272 -20.65 11.01 -41.88
N ALA A 273 -20.25 10.75 -40.62
CA ALA A 273 -18.83 10.75 -40.22
C ALA A 273 -18.01 9.71 -40.97
N ILE A 274 -18.58 8.51 -41.18
CA ILE A 274 -17.92 7.43 -41.96
C ILE A 274 -17.80 7.83 -43.43
N ASP A 275 -18.81 8.43 -43.99
CA ASP A 275 -18.83 8.83 -45.41
C ASP A 275 -17.88 10.02 -45.73
N LEU A 276 -17.46 10.75 -44.71
CA LEU A 276 -16.55 11.91 -44.83
C LEU A 276 -15.06 11.51 -44.70
N GLU A 277 -14.74 10.29 -44.28
CA GLU A 277 -13.35 9.73 -44.29
C GLU A 277 -12.98 9.26 -45.73
#